data_c347b70e908f6a9be8353f0264489607
#
_entry.id   c347b70e908f6a9be8353f0264489607
#
_cell.length_a   1.000
_cell.length_b   1.000
_cell.length_c   1.000
_cell.angle_alpha   90.00
_cell.angle_beta   90.00
_cell.angle_gamma   90.00
#
_symmetry.space_group_name_H-M   'P 1'
#
loop_
_entity.id
_entity.type
_entity.pdbx_description
1 polymer ?
#
loop_
_entity_poly.entity_id
_entity_poly.type
_entity_poly.pdbx_seq_one_letter_code
_entity_poly.pdbx_strand_id
1 'polypeptide(L)'
;MCLCTQTQINDGRSQGAEAEAGFLEDRDPEAYPSVLRITSEPDDEHRRDALDRLERFEAGEAVPHVLNVQNPSDLRALLTDRRLELLRSVMSERPDSIRQLAERVDRDVKSVHDDLQILADYDIVHFEQAGRAKRPFVPYDSIQVRLEISTPSPADDTAPV
;
A
#
# COMPACT_ATOMS: atom_id res chain seq x y z
N MET A 1 29.52 -0.97 -54.43
CA MET A 1 28.98 -0.05 -53.43
C MET A 1 27.49 -0.33 -53.27
N CYS A 2 27.10 -1.17 -52.34
CA CYS A 2 25.72 -1.48 -52.03
C CYS A 2 25.41 -0.98 -50.63
N LEU A 3 24.64 0.09 -50.55
CA LEU A 3 24.05 0.59 -49.34
C LEU A 3 22.82 -0.29 -48.99
N CYS A 4 22.98 -1.20 -48.03
CA CYS A 4 21.86 -1.89 -47.43
C CYS A 4 21.30 -1.01 -46.29
N THR A 5 20.24 -0.32 -46.59
CA THR A 5 19.41 0.35 -45.59
C THR A 5 18.63 -0.73 -44.81
N GLN A 6 19.02 -0.98 -43.61
CA GLN A 6 18.33 -1.89 -42.72
C GLN A 6 17.24 -1.08 -41.99
N THR A 7 16.02 -1.24 -42.47
CA THR A 7 14.81 -0.72 -41.81
C THR A 7 14.59 -1.53 -40.54
N GLN A 8 14.87 -0.91 -39.38
CA GLN A 8 14.44 -1.48 -38.11
C GLN A 8 12.93 -1.26 -37.97
N ILE A 9 12.21 -2.37 -38.02
CA ILE A 9 10.80 -2.41 -37.62
C ILE A 9 10.79 -2.39 -36.11
N ASN A 10 10.41 -1.26 -35.55
CA ASN A 10 10.17 -1.09 -34.12
C ASN A 10 8.84 -1.76 -33.79
N ASP A 11 8.91 -2.99 -33.26
CA ASP A 11 7.74 -3.72 -32.79
C ASP A 11 7.27 -3.14 -31.45
N GLY A 12 6.31 -2.24 -31.53
CA GLY A 12 5.70 -1.58 -30.38
C GLY A 12 4.73 -2.49 -29.62
N ARG A 13 5.24 -3.41 -28.84
CA ARG A 13 4.45 -4.17 -27.85
C ARG A 13 5.28 -4.43 -26.60
N SER A 14 4.92 -3.77 -25.56
CA SER A 14 5.23 -4.02 -24.13
C SER A 14 5.87 -2.82 -23.42
N GLN A 15 5.20 -1.69 -23.38
CA GLN A 15 5.60 -0.56 -22.53
C GLN A 15 4.48 -0.11 -21.57
N GLY A 16 3.52 -0.97 -21.27
CA GLY A 16 2.39 -0.63 -20.43
C GLY A 16 2.41 -1.16 -19.00
N ALA A 17 3.25 -2.14 -18.69
CA ALA A 17 3.21 -2.82 -17.39
C ALA A 17 4.44 -2.58 -16.49
N GLU A 18 5.52 -2.04 -17.04
CA GLU A 18 6.77 -1.83 -16.27
C GLU A 18 6.94 -0.41 -15.71
N ALA A 19 6.11 0.54 -16.16
CA ALA A 19 6.22 1.94 -15.74
C ALA A 19 5.59 2.22 -14.37
N GLU A 20 4.71 1.37 -13.88
CA GLU A 20 4.05 1.60 -12.58
C GLU A 20 4.83 1.02 -11.39
N ALA A 21 5.59 -0.04 -11.60
CA ALA A 21 6.42 -0.62 -10.54
C ALA A 21 7.66 0.23 -10.19
N GLY A 22 8.19 0.99 -11.16
CA GLY A 22 9.36 1.86 -10.94
C GLY A 22 9.05 3.20 -10.29
N PHE A 23 7.78 3.62 -10.28
CA PHE A 23 7.40 4.92 -9.72
C PHE A 23 7.41 4.95 -8.18
N LEU A 24 7.33 3.79 -7.54
CA LEU A 24 7.29 3.66 -6.07
C LEU A 24 8.64 3.27 -5.46
N GLU A 25 9.58 2.77 -6.25
CA GLU A 25 10.89 2.29 -5.74
C GLU A 25 11.88 3.41 -5.40
N ASP A 26 11.68 4.63 -5.93
CA ASP A 26 12.59 5.77 -5.78
C ASP A 26 12.04 6.88 -4.86
N ARG A 27 10.96 6.63 -4.11
CA ARG A 27 10.45 7.61 -3.15
C ARG A 27 11.32 7.64 -1.91
N ASP A 28 11.86 8.83 -1.67
CA ASP A 28 12.54 9.17 -0.42
C ASP A 28 11.65 8.78 0.79
N PRO A 29 12.16 8.03 1.76
CA PRO A 29 11.41 7.70 2.97
C PRO A 29 10.85 8.93 3.71
N GLU A 30 11.48 10.09 3.55
CA GLU A 30 10.99 11.37 4.10
C GLU A 30 9.78 11.96 3.34
N ALA A 31 9.46 11.43 2.15
CA ALA A 31 8.33 11.88 1.34
C ALA A 31 7.00 11.23 1.71
N TYR A 32 7.00 10.23 2.60
CA TYR A 32 5.76 9.60 3.05
C TYR A 32 5.11 10.37 4.20
N PRO A 33 3.78 10.48 4.20
CA PRO A 33 3.06 10.98 5.37
C PRO A 33 3.39 10.14 6.60
N SER A 34 3.51 10.76 7.76
CA SER A 34 3.82 10.05 9.00
C SER A 34 2.72 9.08 9.46
N VAL A 35 1.51 9.24 8.94
CA VAL A 35 0.34 8.44 9.33
C VAL A 35 -0.30 7.77 8.12
N LEU A 36 -0.41 6.44 8.18
CA LEU A 36 -1.29 5.68 7.32
C LEU A 36 -2.63 5.48 8.02
N ARG A 37 -3.73 5.88 7.38
CA ARG A 37 -5.08 5.62 7.87
C ARG A 37 -5.76 4.60 6.98
N ILE A 38 -6.13 3.46 7.55
CA ILE A 38 -6.89 2.42 6.87
C ILE A 38 -8.36 2.60 7.28
N THR A 39 -9.23 2.80 6.30
CA THR A 39 -10.66 3.01 6.51
C THR A 39 -11.49 1.96 5.79
N SER A 40 -12.73 1.79 6.23
CA SER A 40 -13.73 1.04 5.48
C SER A 40 -14.98 1.91 5.40
N GLU A 41 -15.00 2.78 4.41
CA GLU A 41 -16.02 3.79 4.20
C GLU A 41 -16.68 3.61 2.83
N PRO A 42 -17.96 3.99 2.68
CA PRO A 42 -18.61 4.06 1.36
C PRO A 42 -17.86 5.01 0.40
N ASP A 43 -17.94 4.75 -0.90
CA ASP A 43 -17.21 5.50 -1.92
C ASP A 43 -17.51 7.01 -1.92
N ASP A 44 -18.73 7.40 -1.62
CA ASP A 44 -19.15 8.80 -1.61
C ASP A 44 -18.57 9.56 -0.41
N GLU A 45 -18.47 8.93 0.74
CA GLU A 45 -17.81 9.48 1.94
C GLU A 45 -16.30 9.57 1.72
N HIS A 46 -15.70 8.49 1.23
CA HIS A 46 -14.28 8.47 0.91
C HIS A 46 -13.90 9.57 -0.09
N ARG A 47 -14.72 9.80 -1.10
CA ARG A 47 -14.48 10.85 -2.11
C ARG A 47 -14.54 12.26 -1.53
N ARG A 48 -15.50 12.53 -0.62
CA ARG A 48 -15.58 13.83 0.09
C ARG A 48 -14.35 14.05 0.95
N ASP A 49 -13.97 13.05 1.72
CA ASP A 49 -12.78 13.12 2.56
C ASP A 49 -11.49 13.26 1.75
N ALA A 50 -11.44 12.69 0.55
CA ALA A 50 -10.30 12.83 -0.35
C ALA A 50 -10.15 14.27 -0.86
N LEU A 51 -11.27 14.94 -1.18
CA LEU A 51 -11.26 16.33 -1.61
C LEU A 51 -10.83 17.26 -0.47
N ASP A 52 -11.36 17.07 0.74
CA ASP A 52 -10.96 17.85 1.93
C ASP A 52 -9.45 17.69 2.22
N ARG A 53 -8.93 16.47 2.11
CA ARG A 53 -7.50 16.22 2.28
C ARG A 53 -6.66 16.90 1.19
N LEU A 54 -7.14 16.94 -0.04
CA LEU A 54 -6.44 17.61 -1.13
C LEU A 54 -6.34 19.11 -0.86
N GLU A 55 -7.43 19.77 -0.46
CA GLU A 55 -7.45 21.19 -0.11
C GLU A 55 -6.46 21.49 1.04
N ARG A 56 -6.44 20.65 2.06
CA ARG A 56 -5.50 20.79 3.19
C ARG A 56 -4.05 20.57 2.77
N PHE A 57 -3.79 19.61 1.89
CA PHE A 57 -2.46 19.38 1.35
C PHE A 57 -1.98 20.59 0.51
N GLU A 58 -2.84 21.16 -0.33
CA GLU A 58 -2.55 22.37 -1.10
C GLU A 58 -2.29 23.60 -0.20
N ALA A 59 -2.91 23.64 0.98
CA ALA A 59 -2.64 24.63 2.01
C ALA A 59 -1.33 24.40 2.79
N GLY A 60 -0.57 23.32 2.46
CA GLY A 60 0.69 22.97 3.13
C GLY A 60 0.53 22.21 4.44
N GLU A 61 -0.65 21.67 4.72
CA GLU A 61 -0.87 20.85 5.91
C GLU A 61 -0.37 19.41 5.69
N ALA A 62 0.15 18.81 6.76
CA ALA A 62 0.46 17.39 6.77
C ALA A 62 -0.82 16.57 6.81
N VAL A 63 -1.08 15.79 5.77
CA VAL A 63 -2.27 14.93 5.67
C VAL A 63 -1.88 13.46 5.71
N PRO A 64 -2.69 12.59 6.33
CA PRO A 64 -2.42 11.17 6.36
C PRO A 64 -2.59 10.56 4.97
N HIS A 65 -1.80 9.51 4.69
CA HIS A 65 -2.12 8.61 3.59
C HIS A 65 -3.36 7.78 3.95
N VAL A 66 -4.34 7.70 3.07
CA VAL A 66 -5.58 6.97 3.35
C VAL A 66 -5.76 5.83 2.38
N LEU A 67 -5.84 4.63 2.94
CA LEU A 67 -6.19 3.41 2.25
C LEU A 67 -7.65 3.07 2.58
N ASN A 68 -8.54 3.14 1.61
CA ASN A 68 -9.92 2.71 1.78
C ASN A 68 -10.11 1.27 1.32
N VAL A 69 -10.50 0.41 2.26
CA VAL A 69 -10.85 -0.99 2.00
C VAL A 69 -12.38 -1.10 2.06
N GLN A 70 -13.04 -1.13 0.90
CA GLN A 70 -14.49 -1.04 0.78
C GLN A 70 -15.26 -2.12 1.57
N ASN A 71 -14.69 -3.33 1.63
CA ASN A 71 -15.31 -4.44 2.35
C ASN A 71 -14.68 -4.65 3.72
N PRO A 72 -15.46 -4.63 4.81
CA PRO A 72 -14.96 -4.99 6.14
C PRO A 72 -14.37 -6.40 6.21
N SER A 73 -14.81 -7.32 5.35
CA SER A 73 -14.25 -8.67 5.24
C SER A 73 -12.82 -8.64 4.72
N ASP A 74 -12.52 -7.79 3.75
CA ASP A 74 -11.19 -7.63 3.18
C ASP A 74 -10.25 -6.95 4.18
N LEU A 75 -10.77 -5.99 4.94
CA LEU A 75 -10.04 -5.37 6.04
C LEU A 75 -9.61 -6.41 7.09
N ARG A 76 -10.52 -7.32 7.47
CA ARG A 76 -10.20 -8.41 8.40
C ARG A 76 -9.20 -9.41 7.80
N ALA A 77 -9.32 -9.71 6.50
CA ALA A 77 -8.38 -10.56 5.79
C ALA A 77 -7.00 -9.90 5.68
N LEU A 78 -6.94 -8.60 5.52
CA LEU A 78 -5.70 -7.83 5.45
C LEU A 78 -5.00 -7.75 6.80
N LEU A 79 -5.72 -7.44 7.87
CA LEU A 79 -5.18 -7.18 9.21
C LEU A 79 -5.39 -8.39 10.15
N THR A 80 -4.77 -9.52 9.79
CA THR A 80 -4.74 -10.69 10.67
C THR A 80 -3.75 -10.49 11.83
N ASP A 81 -3.93 -11.20 12.95
CA ASP A 81 -3.01 -11.13 14.09
C ASP A 81 -1.55 -11.36 13.69
N ARG A 82 -1.31 -12.31 12.79
CA ARG A 82 0.03 -12.61 12.27
C ARG A 82 0.65 -11.46 11.47
N ARG A 83 -0.14 -10.77 10.67
CA ARG A 83 0.33 -9.59 9.91
C ARG A 83 0.52 -8.38 10.80
N LEU A 84 -0.33 -8.21 11.81
CA LEU A 84 -0.14 -7.17 12.82
C LEU A 84 1.14 -7.39 13.64
N GLU A 85 1.49 -8.64 13.95
CA GLU A 85 2.76 -9.00 14.58
C GLU A 85 3.95 -8.64 13.69
N LEU A 86 3.88 -8.96 12.39
CA LEU A 86 4.92 -8.57 11.42
C LEU A 86 5.08 -7.06 11.35
N LEU A 87 3.99 -6.32 11.22
CA LEU A 87 4.01 -4.85 11.18
C LEU A 87 4.64 -4.26 12.44
N ARG A 88 4.25 -4.73 13.62
CA ARG A 88 4.86 -4.29 14.89
C ARG A 88 6.35 -4.58 14.94
N SER A 89 6.76 -5.77 14.50
CA SER A 89 8.17 -6.15 14.48
C SER A 89 9.01 -5.28 13.54
N VAL A 90 8.50 -5.02 12.31
CA VAL A 90 9.18 -4.17 11.33
C VAL A 90 9.25 -2.71 11.78
N MET A 91 8.17 -2.20 12.38
CA MET A 91 8.11 -0.81 12.89
C MET A 91 8.95 -0.60 14.14
N SER A 92 9.07 -1.61 15.00
CA SER A 92 9.91 -1.52 16.21
C SER A 92 11.40 -1.50 15.88
N GLU A 93 11.81 -2.32 14.95
CA GLU A 93 13.19 -2.42 14.50
C GLU A 93 13.24 -2.93 13.06
N ARG A 94 13.74 -2.11 12.18
CA ARG A 94 13.85 -2.44 10.76
C ARG A 94 14.74 -3.68 10.55
N PRO A 95 14.24 -4.77 9.98
CA PRO A 95 15.03 -5.97 9.74
C PRO A 95 15.97 -5.78 8.55
N ASP A 96 17.09 -6.50 8.54
CA ASP A 96 18.05 -6.49 7.43
C ASP A 96 17.63 -7.39 6.26
N SER A 97 16.69 -8.29 6.51
CA SER A 97 16.15 -9.20 5.50
C SER A 97 14.83 -9.82 5.95
N ILE A 98 14.09 -10.37 4.99
CA ILE A 98 12.87 -11.15 5.28
C ILE A 98 13.21 -12.38 6.15
N ARG A 99 14.38 -12.98 5.96
CA ARG A 99 14.84 -14.11 6.75
C ARG A 99 15.04 -13.73 8.22
N GLN A 100 15.70 -12.62 8.48
CA GLN A 100 15.90 -12.13 9.85
C GLN A 100 14.55 -11.82 10.52
N LEU A 101 13.60 -11.23 9.78
CA LEU A 101 12.25 -10.99 10.29
C LEU A 101 11.55 -12.31 10.65
N ALA A 102 11.63 -13.31 9.78
CA ALA A 102 11.03 -14.62 10.01
C ALA A 102 11.61 -15.32 11.26
N GLU A 103 12.92 -15.23 11.46
CA GLU A 103 13.59 -15.74 12.67
C GLU A 103 13.12 -14.99 13.92
N ARG A 104 12.95 -13.65 13.82
CA ARG A 104 12.49 -12.80 14.94
C ARG A 104 11.07 -13.14 15.40
N VAL A 105 10.17 -13.44 14.47
CA VAL A 105 8.78 -13.80 14.77
C VAL A 105 8.57 -15.32 14.89
N ASP A 106 9.65 -16.12 14.85
CA ASP A 106 9.63 -17.59 14.93
C ASP A 106 8.66 -18.22 13.92
N ARG A 107 8.78 -17.82 12.66
CA ARG A 107 7.92 -18.28 11.57
C ARG A 107 8.74 -18.69 10.34
N ASP A 108 8.13 -19.51 9.51
CA ASP A 108 8.67 -19.90 8.21
C ASP A 108 8.85 -18.70 7.27
N VAL A 109 10.00 -18.62 6.60
CA VAL A 109 10.38 -17.53 5.70
C VAL A 109 9.38 -17.34 4.55
N LYS A 110 8.86 -18.43 4.00
CA LYS A 110 7.89 -18.38 2.92
C LYS A 110 6.57 -17.76 3.38
N SER A 111 6.07 -18.19 4.52
CA SER A 111 4.85 -17.66 5.12
C SER A 111 4.97 -16.16 5.44
N VAL A 112 6.13 -15.73 5.94
CA VAL A 112 6.41 -14.31 6.21
C VAL A 112 6.51 -13.53 4.91
N HIS A 113 7.16 -14.07 3.89
CA HIS A 113 7.24 -13.45 2.58
C HIS A 113 5.84 -13.24 1.96
N ASP A 114 5.00 -14.27 2.00
CA ASP A 114 3.65 -14.21 1.44
C ASP A 114 2.78 -13.17 2.18
N ASP A 115 2.87 -13.11 3.52
CA ASP A 115 2.18 -12.11 4.33
C ASP A 115 2.70 -10.68 4.04
N LEU A 116 4.00 -10.50 3.89
CA LEU A 116 4.60 -9.21 3.53
C LEU A 116 4.21 -8.76 2.11
N GLN A 117 4.09 -9.72 1.17
CA GLN A 117 3.66 -9.41 -0.18
C GLN A 117 2.22 -8.88 -0.21
N ILE A 118 1.32 -9.48 0.56
CA ILE A 118 -0.06 -9.00 0.69
C ILE A 118 -0.07 -7.57 1.28
N LEU A 119 0.73 -7.30 2.30
CA LEU A 119 0.83 -5.96 2.88
C LEU A 119 1.44 -4.94 1.90
N ALA A 120 2.34 -5.38 1.04
CA ALA A 120 2.95 -4.55 0.02
C ALA A 120 1.97 -4.24 -1.13
N ASP A 121 1.10 -5.16 -1.50
CA ASP A 121 0.05 -4.95 -2.51
C ASP A 121 -0.95 -3.85 -2.09
N TYR A 122 -1.02 -3.54 -0.79
CA TYR A 122 -1.80 -2.43 -0.22
C TYR A 122 -0.94 -1.22 0.19
N ASP A 123 0.31 -1.13 -0.26
CA ASP A 123 1.24 -0.03 0.07
C ASP A 123 1.48 0.19 1.58
N ILE A 124 1.27 -0.82 2.40
CA ILE A 124 1.52 -0.77 3.84
C ILE A 124 2.97 -1.06 4.17
N VAL A 125 3.56 -2.04 3.45
CA VAL A 125 4.96 -2.43 3.56
C VAL A 125 5.65 -2.18 2.24
N HIS A 126 6.87 -1.69 2.29
CA HIS A 126 7.73 -1.50 1.13
C HIS A 126 8.99 -2.33 1.28
N PHE A 127 9.66 -2.58 0.16
CA PHE A 127 10.91 -3.31 0.13
C PHE A 127 12.04 -2.43 -0.41
N GLU A 128 13.14 -2.42 0.30
CA GLU A 128 14.40 -1.83 -0.16
C GLU A 128 15.34 -2.95 -0.59
N GLN A 129 15.99 -2.76 -1.72
CA GLN A 129 17.00 -3.71 -2.20
C GLN A 129 18.32 -3.44 -1.48
N ALA A 130 18.77 -4.39 -0.68
CA ALA A 130 20.06 -4.35 0.00
C ALA A 130 20.97 -5.47 -0.50
N GLY A 131 21.67 -5.23 -1.59
CA GLY A 131 22.47 -6.25 -2.27
C GLY A 131 21.57 -7.36 -2.83
N ARG A 132 21.73 -8.59 -2.31
CA ARG A 132 20.88 -9.73 -2.69
C ARG A 132 19.66 -9.91 -1.81
N ALA A 133 19.57 -9.19 -0.69
CA ALA A 133 18.47 -9.27 0.25
C ALA A 133 17.44 -8.17 0.00
N LYS A 134 16.18 -8.49 0.25
CA LYS A 134 15.09 -7.52 0.33
C LYS A 134 14.83 -7.19 1.80
N ARG A 135 14.86 -5.91 2.13
CA ARG A 135 14.60 -5.38 3.47
C ARG A 135 13.20 -4.82 3.51
N PRO A 136 12.27 -5.43 4.25
CA PRO A 136 10.94 -4.84 4.42
C PRO A 136 11.01 -3.65 5.37
N PHE A 137 10.24 -2.61 5.06
CA PHE A 137 10.08 -1.45 5.93
C PHE A 137 8.67 -0.87 5.82
N VAL A 138 8.26 -0.17 6.85
CA VAL A 138 7.02 0.59 6.90
C VAL A 138 7.40 2.06 6.92
N PRO A 139 7.01 2.86 5.91
CA PRO A 139 7.42 4.26 5.82
C PRO A 139 6.62 5.20 6.75
N TYR A 140 5.68 4.66 7.50
CA TYR A 140 4.79 5.41 8.38
C TYR A 140 5.22 5.29 9.85
N ASP A 141 5.08 6.35 10.61
CA ASP A 141 5.32 6.34 12.07
C ASP A 141 4.17 5.64 12.80
N SER A 142 2.96 5.72 12.25
CA SER A 142 1.79 5.05 12.80
C SER A 142 0.80 4.57 11.75
N ILE A 143 0.13 3.47 12.06
CA ILE A 143 -0.97 2.93 11.26
C ILE A 143 -2.24 3.03 12.10
N GLN A 144 -3.23 3.76 11.62
CA GLN A 144 -4.53 3.92 12.24
C GLN A 144 -5.57 3.12 11.46
N VAL A 145 -6.38 2.36 12.16
CA VAL A 145 -7.50 1.63 11.56
C VAL A 145 -8.80 2.25 12.05
N ARG A 146 -9.62 2.71 11.12
CA ARG A 146 -10.93 3.30 11.40
C ARG A 146 -12.01 2.47 10.73
N LEU A 147 -12.85 1.86 11.53
CA LEU A 147 -14.06 1.18 11.09
C LEU A 147 -15.27 1.92 11.67
N GLU A 148 -16.13 2.42 10.81
CA GLU A 148 -17.38 3.05 11.22
C GLU A 148 -18.55 2.09 10.94
N ILE A 149 -19.38 1.89 11.94
CA ILE A 149 -20.63 1.13 11.85
C ILE A 149 -21.75 2.11 12.13
N SER A 150 -22.43 2.55 11.08
CA SER A 150 -23.56 3.47 11.18
C SER A 150 -24.87 2.74 10.90
N THR A 151 -25.94 3.24 11.49
CA THR A 151 -27.29 2.80 11.11
C THR A 151 -27.61 3.33 9.71
N PRO A 152 -28.24 2.51 8.84
CA PRO A 152 -28.63 2.99 7.52
C PRO A 152 -29.52 4.22 7.66
N SER A 153 -29.19 5.26 6.90
CA SER A 153 -30.00 6.48 6.87
C SER A 153 -31.38 6.17 6.30
N PRO A 154 -32.48 6.69 6.89
CA PRO A 154 -33.82 6.44 6.39
C PRO A 154 -34.12 7.03 5.00
N ALA A 155 -33.13 7.66 4.36
CA ALA A 155 -33.27 8.23 3.03
C ALA A 155 -33.08 7.17 1.89
N ASP A 156 -32.64 5.95 2.23
CA ASP A 156 -32.37 4.90 1.22
C ASP A 156 -33.56 3.94 1.02
N ASP A 157 -34.67 4.17 1.71
CA ASP A 157 -35.89 3.34 1.62
C ASP A 157 -36.92 3.90 0.64
N THR A 158 -36.49 4.63 -0.39
CA THR A 158 -37.35 4.98 -1.50
C THR A 158 -37.17 3.96 -2.62
N ALA A 159 -37.62 2.75 -2.35
CA ALA A 159 -37.85 1.81 -3.43
C ALA A 159 -39.04 2.35 -4.27
N PRO A 160 -38.87 2.52 -5.59
CA PRO A 160 -40.00 2.86 -6.45
C PRO A 160 -40.99 1.69 -6.46
N VAL A 161 -42.18 1.98 -6.07
CA VAL A 161 -43.31 1.05 -6.20
C VAL A 161 -43.70 0.94 -7.65
#